data_39e9d21386c3ec0f59501e853158dd18
#
_entry.id   39e9d21386c3ec0f59501e853158dd18
#
_cell.length_a   1.000
_cell.length_b   1.000
_cell.length_c   1.000
_cell.angle_alpha   90.00
_cell.angle_beta   90.00
_cell.angle_gamma   90.00
#
_symmetry.space_group_name_H-M   'P 1'
#
loop_
_entity.id
_entity.type
_entity.pdbx_description
1 polymer ?
#
loop_
_entity_poly.entity_id
_entity_poly.type
_entity_poly.pdbx_seq_one_letter_code
_entity_poly.pdbx_strand_id
1 'polypeptide(L)'
;SWCSAERWLEYSDTLKYLKDPADKLAFEAHVYFDADASGTYKRGYDEDSCYLEKGIDRVRPFVEWLKANKFEGMVGEYGIPDSDSRWNLVLDKFLSYLQENDINGCYWAAGP
;
A
#
# COMPACT_ATOMS: atom_id res chain seq x y z
N SER A 1 -4.19 4.09 10.32
CA SER A 1 -5.57 3.78 9.93
C SER A 1 -5.73 2.27 9.76
N TRP A 2 -6.77 1.68 10.29
CA TRP A 2 -7.13 0.27 10.10
C TRP A 2 -7.66 -0.01 8.67
N CYS A 3 -7.61 0.99 7.79
CA CYS A 3 -8.01 0.87 6.41
C CYS A 3 -6.78 0.70 5.55
N SER A 4 -6.81 -0.26 4.65
CA SER A 4 -5.77 -0.40 3.65
C SER A 4 -5.77 0.82 2.70
N ALA A 5 -4.70 1.01 1.96
CA ALA A 5 -4.57 2.11 1.00
C ALA A 5 -5.72 2.14 -0.04
N GLU A 6 -6.30 0.99 -0.37
CA GLU A 6 -7.42 0.88 -1.32
C GLU A 6 -8.69 1.62 -0.86
N ARG A 7 -8.88 1.78 0.45
CA ARG A 7 -10.02 2.48 1.04
C ARG A 7 -9.66 3.87 1.55
N TRP A 8 -8.54 4.41 1.11
CA TRP A 8 -8.02 5.70 1.59
C TRP A 8 -9.05 6.83 1.44
N LEU A 9 -9.69 6.92 0.28
CA LEU A 9 -10.67 7.98 0.01
C LEU A 9 -11.91 7.88 0.91
N GLU A 10 -12.29 6.67 1.27
CA GLU A 10 -13.47 6.44 2.11
C GLU A 10 -13.25 6.85 3.56
N TYR A 11 -12.07 6.56 4.12
CA TYR A 11 -11.83 6.71 5.56
C TYR A 11 -10.83 7.79 5.94
N SER A 12 -10.00 8.24 5.01
CA SER A 12 -8.86 9.10 5.31
C SER A 12 -8.80 10.38 4.48
N ASP A 13 -9.73 10.60 3.56
CA ASP A 13 -9.71 11.79 2.70
C ASP A 13 -9.73 13.10 3.48
N THR A 14 -10.40 13.12 4.63
CA THR A 14 -10.48 14.32 5.47
C THR A 14 -9.15 14.74 6.08
N LEU A 15 -8.14 13.87 6.08
CA LEU A 15 -6.79 14.22 6.53
C LEU A 15 -6.17 15.36 5.70
N LYS A 16 -6.66 15.59 4.49
CA LYS A 16 -6.23 16.73 3.65
C LYS A 16 -6.46 18.09 4.28
N TYR A 17 -7.36 18.17 5.28
CA TYR A 17 -7.63 19.42 5.99
C TYR A 17 -6.70 19.68 7.17
N LEU A 18 -5.84 18.72 7.52
CA LEU A 18 -4.82 18.95 8.54
C LEU A 18 -3.84 20.01 8.06
N LYS A 19 -3.42 20.85 8.96
CA LYS A 19 -2.43 21.91 8.72
C LYS A 19 -1.31 21.81 9.73
N ASP A 20 -0.09 21.81 9.25
CA ASP A 20 1.11 21.91 10.05
C ASP A 20 1.80 23.24 9.75
N PRO A 21 2.00 24.13 10.76
CA PRO A 21 2.68 25.41 10.54
C PRO A 21 4.11 25.25 9.97
N ALA A 22 4.75 24.07 10.21
CA ALA A 22 6.08 23.76 9.69
C ALA A 22 6.04 23.15 8.29
N ASP A 23 4.86 22.88 7.73
CA ASP A 23 4.67 22.24 6.42
C ASP A 23 5.45 20.91 6.26
N LYS A 24 5.41 20.08 7.31
CA LYS A 24 6.15 18.81 7.37
C LYS A 24 5.24 17.59 7.50
N LEU A 25 3.97 17.71 7.14
CA LEU A 25 3.05 16.58 7.16
C LEU A 25 3.46 15.54 6.12
N ALA A 26 3.52 14.29 6.57
CA ALA A 26 3.61 13.13 5.71
C ALA A 26 2.53 12.12 6.12
N PHE A 27 2.06 11.34 5.16
CA PHE A 27 0.99 10.37 5.38
C PHE A 27 1.49 8.96 5.13
N GLU A 28 0.96 8.01 5.87
CA GLU A 28 1.35 6.62 5.79
C GLU A 28 0.13 5.75 5.50
N ALA A 29 0.28 4.81 4.58
CA ALA A 29 -0.71 3.77 4.30
C ALA A 29 -0.05 2.40 4.34
N HIS A 30 -0.85 1.36 4.60
CA HIS A 30 -0.43 -0.03 4.56
C HIS A 30 -1.08 -0.74 3.36
N VAL A 31 -0.36 -1.65 2.73
CA VAL A 31 -0.85 -2.41 1.58
C VAL A 31 -0.47 -3.88 1.70
N TYR A 32 -1.47 -4.74 1.70
CA TYR A 32 -1.29 -6.19 1.59
C TYR A 32 -2.12 -6.73 0.42
N PHE A 33 -1.74 -7.90 -0.11
CA PHE A 33 -2.29 -8.41 -1.37
C PHE A 33 -3.27 -9.56 -1.17
N ASP A 34 -3.50 -10.00 0.07
CA ASP A 34 -4.50 -11.00 0.41
C ASP A 34 -5.93 -10.45 0.27
N ALA A 35 -6.93 -11.33 0.27
CA ALA A 35 -8.30 -10.97 -0.09
C ALA A 35 -8.86 -9.83 0.78
N ASP A 36 -8.61 -9.88 2.09
CA ASP A 36 -9.11 -8.91 3.06
C ASP A 36 -8.12 -7.79 3.39
N ALA A 37 -6.99 -7.75 2.69
CA ALA A 37 -5.92 -6.76 2.88
C ALA A 37 -5.33 -6.75 4.31
N SER A 38 -5.47 -7.85 5.05
CA SER A 38 -5.02 -7.93 6.45
C SER A 38 -3.54 -8.25 6.61
N GLY A 39 -2.91 -8.80 5.58
CA GLY A 39 -1.54 -9.30 5.64
C GLY A 39 -1.39 -10.63 6.36
N THR A 40 -2.49 -11.30 6.69
CA THR A 40 -2.45 -12.61 7.36
C THR A 40 -2.20 -13.77 6.40
N TYR A 41 -2.52 -13.59 5.12
CA TYR A 41 -2.31 -14.58 4.05
C TYR A 41 -2.75 -16.00 4.44
N LYS A 42 -3.94 -16.12 5.03
CA LYS A 42 -4.49 -17.40 5.49
C LYS A 42 -4.80 -18.36 4.36
N ARG A 43 -4.94 -17.84 3.15
CA ARG A 43 -5.27 -18.59 1.94
C ARG A 43 -4.16 -18.40 0.90
N GLY A 44 -4.16 -19.28 -0.11
CA GLY A 44 -3.19 -19.22 -1.19
C GLY A 44 -3.48 -18.13 -2.23
N TYR A 45 -2.57 -17.97 -3.16
CA TYR A 45 -2.64 -16.99 -4.23
C TYR A 45 -3.96 -17.05 -5.03
N ASP A 46 -4.37 -18.25 -5.44
CA ASP A 46 -5.61 -18.44 -6.21
C ASP A 46 -6.86 -18.23 -5.36
N GLU A 47 -6.86 -18.72 -4.11
CA GLU A 47 -7.98 -18.55 -3.19
C GLU A 47 -8.21 -17.08 -2.81
N ASP A 48 -7.15 -16.29 -2.76
CA ASP A 48 -7.21 -14.85 -2.54
C ASP A 48 -7.56 -14.07 -3.81
N SER A 49 -7.81 -14.76 -4.93
CA SER A 49 -8.07 -14.13 -6.22
C SER A 49 -7.01 -13.09 -6.58
N CYS A 50 -5.75 -13.40 -6.29
CA CYS A 50 -4.66 -12.49 -6.58
C CYS A 50 -4.37 -12.43 -8.08
N TYR A 51 -3.91 -11.29 -8.53
CA TYR A 51 -3.50 -11.04 -9.91
C TYR A 51 -2.31 -10.07 -9.89
N LEU A 52 -1.60 -10.00 -11.01
CA LEU A 52 -0.29 -9.33 -11.09
C LEU A 52 -0.31 -7.86 -10.67
N GLU A 53 -1.35 -7.12 -11.03
CA GLU A 53 -1.49 -5.69 -10.76
C GLU A 53 -2.25 -5.37 -9.45
N LYS A 54 -2.56 -6.36 -8.64
CA LYS A 54 -3.39 -6.18 -7.44
C LYS A 54 -2.80 -5.17 -6.45
N GLY A 55 -1.49 -5.22 -6.23
CA GLY A 55 -0.81 -4.28 -5.35
C GLY A 55 -0.88 -2.84 -5.86
N ILE A 56 -0.73 -2.65 -7.17
CA ILE A 56 -0.87 -1.34 -7.81
C ILE A 56 -2.30 -0.82 -7.66
N ASP A 57 -3.29 -1.64 -7.96
CA ASP A 57 -4.69 -1.23 -7.88
C ASP A 57 -5.10 -0.83 -6.45
N ARG A 58 -4.54 -1.51 -5.45
CA ARG A 58 -4.80 -1.20 -4.04
C ARG A 58 -4.13 0.09 -3.56
N VAL A 59 -2.91 0.37 -3.99
CA VAL A 59 -2.17 1.55 -3.53
C VAL A 59 -2.51 2.82 -4.32
N ARG A 60 -3.03 2.67 -5.54
CA ARG A 60 -3.31 3.79 -6.44
C ARG A 60 -4.17 4.88 -5.81
N PRO A 61 -5.28 4.60 -5.11
CA PRO A 61 -6.08 5.67 -4.50
C PRO A 61 -5.28 6.54 -3.54
N PHE A 62 -4.38 5.95 -2.75
CA PHE A 62 -3.50 6.67 -1.85
C PHE A 62 -2.47 7.53 -2.60
N VAL A 63 -1.81 6.96 -3.59
CA VAL A 63 -0.79 7.67 -4.39
C VAL A 63 -1.40 8.83 -5.16
N GLU A 64 -2.55 8.63 -5.79
CA GLU A 64 -3.26 9.69 -6.51
C GLU A 64 -3.73 10.80 -5.55
N TRP A 65 -4.19 10.44 -4.35
CA TRP A 65 -4.57 11.41 -3.31
C TRP A 65 -3.37 12.26 -2.87
N LEU A 66 -2.21 11.66 -2.65
CA LEU A 66 -0.98 12.40 -2.33
C LEU A 66 -0.65 13.42 -3.43
N LYS A 67 -0.70 12.99 -4.68
CA LYS A 67 -0.40 13.85 -5.84
C LYS A 67 -1.40 14.99 -5.99
N ALA A 68 -2.68 14.68 -5.88
CA ALA A 68 -3.75 15.67 -6.02
C ALA A 68 -3.67 16.78 -4.96
N ASN A 69 -3.24 16.43 -3.75
CA ASN A 69 -3.14 17.35 -2.63
C ASN A 69 -1.71 17.87 -2.41
N LYS A 70 -0.74 17.43 -3.20
CA LYS A 70 0.69 17.80 -3.09
C LYS A 70 1.27 17.46 -1.71
N PHE A 71 0.95 16.27 -1.21
CA PHE A 71 1.45 15.77 0.05
C PHE A 71 2.58 14.75 -0.11
N GLU A 72 3.45 14.70 0.88
CA GLU A 72 4.44 13.63 1.05
C GLU A 72 3.77 12.41 1.68
N GLY A 73 4.21 11.22 1.29
CA GLY A 73 3.69 9.99 1.86
C GLY A 73 4.60 8.79 1.66
N MET A 74 4.28 7.73 2.37
CA MET A 74 5.00 6.46 2.28
C MET A 74 4.05 5.28 2.48
N VAL A 75 4.45 4.11 2.01
CA VAL A 75 3.82 2.84 2.37
C VAL A 75 4.61 2.24 3.53
N GLY A 76 4.09 2.39 4.74
CA GLY A 76 4.78 1.98 5.97
C GLY A 76 4.81 0.47 6.18
N GLU A 77 3.89 -0.26 5.56
CA GLU A 77 3.86 -1.71 5.60
C GLU A 77 3.39 -2.30 4.26
N TYR A 78 4.12 -3.28 3.79
CA TYR A 78 3.72 -4.21 2.75
C TYR A 78 4.50 -5.51 2.93
N GLY A 79 3.98 -6.62 2.46
CA GLY A 79 4.69 -7.89 2.56
C GLY A 79 3.96 -9.00 1.81
N ILE A 80 4.67 -10.08 1.58
CA ILE A 80 4.17 -11.26 0.88
C ILE A 80 4.60 -12.53 1.62
N PRO A 81 3.83 -13.63 1.50
CA PRO A 81 4.32 -14.93 1.96
C PRO A 81 5.35 -15.52 1.00
N ASP A 82 6.15 -16.45 1.47
CA ASP A 82 7.16 -17.18 0.67
C ASP A 82 6.63 -18.48 0.06
N SER A 83 5.36 -18.79 0.30
CA SER A 83 4.74 -20.06 -0.08
C SER A 83 4.50 -20.25 -1.59
N ASP A 84 4.45 -19.17 -2.35
CA ASP A 84 4.19 -19.20 -3.79
C ASP A 84 4.95 -18.07 -4.48
N SER A 85 5.78 -18.43 -5.45
CA SER A 85 6.62 -17.46 -6.18
C SER A 85 5.85 -16.42 -6.97
N ARG A 86 4.57 -16.65 -7.26
CA ARG A 86 3.72 -15.67 -7.94
C ARG A 86 3.51 -14.41 -7.12
N TRP A 87 3.55 -14.49 -5.78
CA TRP A 87 3.54 -13.30 -4.92
C TRP A 87 4.71 -12.36 -5.20
N ASN A 88 5.88 -12.90 -5.54
CA ASN A 88 7.06 -12.08 -5.89
C ASN A 88 6.81 -11.21 -7.12
N LEU A 89 6.07 -11.70 -8.11
CA LEU A 89 5.74 -10.94 -9.31
C LEU A 89 4.79 -9.77 -9.00
N VAL A 90 3.82 -10.00 -8.11
CA VAL A 90 2.92 -8.94 -7.62
C VAL A 90 3.71 -7.87 -6.88
N LEU A 91 4.61 -8.29 -5.99
CA LEU A 91 5.48 -7.39 -5.24
C LEU A 91 6.39 -6.57 -6.15
N ASP A 92 7.01 -7.20 -7.15
CA ASP A 92 7.89 -6.53 -8.10
C ASP A 92 7.17 -5.42 -8.87
N LYS A 93 5.97 -5.71 -9.37
CA LYS A 93 5.12 -4.71 -10.03
C LYS A 93 4.73 -3.56 -9.08
N PHE A 94 4.38 -3.90 -7.85
CA PHE A 94 4.03 -2.93 -6.82
C PHE A 94 5.21 -1.99 -6.50
N LEU A 95 6.40 -2.54 -6.29
CA LEU A 95 7.60 -1.76 -5.99
C LEU A 95 8.01 -0.86 -7.15
N SER A 96 7.89 -1.36 -8.39
CA SER A 96 8.14 -0.55 -9.58
C SER A 96 7.18 0.66 -9.66
N TYR A 97 5.92 0.45 -9.36
CA TYR A 97 4.93 1.53 -9.31
C TYR A 97 5.26 2.57 -8.23
N LEU A 98 5.65 2.14 -7.02
CA LEU A 98 6.08 3.05 -5.96
C LEU A 98 7.30 3.86 -6.39
N GLN A 99 8.28 3.22 -6.99
CA GLN A 99 9.49 3.87 -7.47
C GLN A 99 9.20 4.93 -8.55
N GLU A 100 8.35 4.61 -9.52
CA GLU A 100 7.92 5.53 -10.57
C GLU A 100 7.20 6.76 -10.02
N ASN A 101 6.59 6.64 -8.85
CA ASN A 101 5.84 7.72 -8.20
C ASN A 101 6.58 8.36 -7.02
N ASP A 102 7.86 8.05 -6.83
CA ASP A 102 8.71 8.56 -5.72
C ASP A 102 8.12 8.30 -4.33
N ILE A 103 7.51 7.12 -4.13
CA ILE A 103 6.95 6.70 -2.86
C ILE A 103 7.88 5.68 -2.20
N ASN A 104 8.35 5.99 -1.00
CA ASN A 104 9.12 5.05 -0.20
C ASN A 104 8.22 4.03 0.50
N GLY A 105 8.79 2.89 0.86
CA GLY A 105 8.05 1.87 1.59
C GLY A 105 8.94 1.02 2.49
N CYS A 106 8.31 0.38 3.47
CA CYS A 106 8.96 -0.54 4.39
C CYS A 106 8.34 -1.94 4.25
N TYR A 107 9.20 -2.94 4.04
CA TYR A 107 8.78 -4.33 4.00
C TYR A 107 8.52 -4.84 5.43
N TRP A 108 7.35 -5.40 5.68
CA TRP A 108 6.96 -6.03 6.94
C TRP A 108 6.92 -7.55 6.80
N ALA A 109 7.76 -8.32 7.49
CA ALA A 109 8.88 -7.90 8.31
C ALA A 109 10.10 -8.76 7.97
N ALA A 110 11.32 -8.27 8.25
CA ALA A 110 12.51 -9.08 8.17
C ALA A 110 12.68 -9.83 9.50
N GLY A 111 12.53 -11.13 9.45
CA GLY A 111 12.65 -11.98 10.64
C GLY A 111 11.68 -13.16 10.62
N PRO A 112 11.88 -14.14 11.53
CA PRO A 112 11.01 -15.29 11.63
C PRO A 112 9.60 -14.95 12.11
#